data_7f558ca9f151dc0bc716f25aa0529d43
#
_entry.id   7f558ca9f151dc0bc716f25aa0529d43
#
_cell.length_a   1.000
_cell.length_b   1.000
_cell.length_c   1.000
_cell.angle_alpha   90.00
_cell.angle_beta   90.00
_cell.angle_gamma   90.00
#
_symmetry.space_group_name_H-M   'P 1'
#
loop_
_entity.id
_entity.type
_entity.pdbx_description
1 polymer ?
#
loop_
_entity_poly.entity_id
_entity_poly.type
_entity_poly.pdbx_seq_one_letter_code
_entity_poly.pdbx_strand_id
1 'polypeptide(L)'
;AKKTYKDRDFKFETLQLHVGQESPDPVTDARAVPIYQTSSYVFRNSDHAAARFGLTDAGNIYGRLTNPTEDVFEIRRIAYLCAVCQRHSQQQDVPVDE
;
A
#
# COMPACT_ATOMS: atom_id res chain seq x y z
N ALA A 1 8.95 3.15 -15.97
CA ALA A 1 8.40 2.51 -14.79
C ALA A 1 8.17 3.53 -13.68
N LYS A 2 7.09 3.37 -12.96
CA LYS A 2 6.71 4.29 -11.92
C LYS A 2 7.57 4.10 -10.69
N LYS A 3 8.15 5.18 -10.18
CA LYS A 3 8.96 5.12 -8.96
C LYS A 3 8.06 5.02 -7.74
N THR A 4 8.43 4.14 -6.83
CA THR A 4 7.72 3.95 -5.56
C THR A 4 8.62 4.37 -4.40
N TYR A 5 8.11 4.27 -3.18
CA TYR A 5 8.90 4.57 -1.99
C TYR A 5 10.14 3.67 -1.87
N LYS A 6 10.14 2.51 -2.52
CA LYS A 6 11.27 1.57 -2.49
C LYS A 6 12.45 2.04 -3.34
N ASP A 7 12.20 2.91 -4.32
CA ASP A 7 13.22 3.42 -5.22
C ASP A 7 13.94 4.65 -4.68
N ARG A 8 13.47 5.19 -3.56
CA ARG A 8 14.00 6.41 -2.96
C ARG A 8 14.16 6.23 -1.46
N ASP A 9 15.15 6.92 -0.93
CA ASP A 9 15.44 6.92 0.50
C ASP A 9 14.66 8.05 1.19
N PHE A 10 13.38 7.83 1.41
CA PHE A 10 12.50 8.81 2.05
C PHE A 10 12.58 8.73 3.56
N LYS A 11 12.52 9.89 4.21
CA LYS A 11 12.40 9.97 5.66
C LYS A 11 10.96 9.70 6.10
N PHE A 12 10.79 9.49 7.38
CA PHE A 12 9.51 9.09 7.97
C PHE A 12 8.37 10.05 7.61
N GLU A 13 8.63 11.35 7.66
CA GLU A 13 7.61 12.36 7.38
C GLU A 13 7.08 12.24 5.95
N THR A 14 7.95 12.00 4.99
CA THR A 14 7.55 11.80 3.60
C THR A 14 6.80 10.48 3.43
N LEU A 15 7.25 9.42 4.10
CA LEU A 15 6.57 8.13 4.04
C LEU A 15 5.14 8.22 4.56
N GLN A 16 4.91 8.97 5.64
CA GLN A 16 3.57 9.16 6.20
C GLN A 16 2.58 9.76 5.23
N LEU A 17 3.04 10.70 4.40
CA LEU A 17 2.15 11.50 3.56
C LEU A 17 1.95 10.90 2.17
N HIS A 18 2.94 10.23 1.62
CA HIS A 18 2.95 9.89 0.19
C HIS A 18 2.91 8.42 -0.14
N VAL A 19 3.37 7.55 0.76
CA VAL A 19 3.39 6.11 0.46
C VAL A 19 1.97 5.57 0.29
N GLY A 20 1.76 4.83 -0.78
CA GLY A 20 0.45 4.29 -1.13
C GLY A 20 -0.40 5.23 -1.96
N GLN A 21 0.03 6.50 -2.11
CA GLN A 21 -0.69 7.52 -2.85
C GLN A 21 0.16 8.14 -3.96
N GLU A 22 1.09 7.37 -4.51
CA GLU A 22 1.97 7.84 -5.57
C GLU A 22 1.21 8.09 -6.88
N SER A 23 0.05 7.44 -7.05
CA SER A 23 -0.82 7.64 -8.21
C SER A 23 -2.13 8.28 -7.80
N PRO A 24 -2.62 9.27 -8.56
CA PRO A 24 -3.94 9.82 -8.30
C PRO A 24 -5.02 8.77 -8.58
N ASP A 25 -6.21 9.00 -8.03
CA ASP A 25 -7.36 8.13 -8.31
C ASP A 25 -7.67 8.11 -9.81
N PRO A 26 -7.80 6.93 -10.43
CA PRO A 26 -7.99 6.87 -11.88
C PRO A 26 -9.32 7.42 -12.38
N VAL A 27 -10.32 7.55 -11.51
CA VAL A 27 -11.65 8.05 -11.90
C VAL A 27 -11.76 9.56 -11.65
N THR A 28 -11.30 10.04 -10.51
CA THR A 28 -11.52 11.42 -10.07
C THR A 28 -10.28 12.29 -10.13
N ASP A 29 -9.11 11.70 -10.35
CA ASP A 29 -7.80 12.36 -10.29
C ASP A 29 -7.47 12.90 -8.89
N ALA A 30 -8.17 12.44 -7.86
CA ALA A 30 -7.90 12.85 -6.49
C ALA A 30 -6.48 12.44 -6.08
N ARG A 31 -5.75 13.35 -5.46
CA ARG A 31 -4.39 13.07 -4.98
C ARG A 31 -4.40 12.07 -3.83
N ALA A 32 -5.26 12.29 -2.85
CA ALA A 32 -5.42 11.39 -1.73
C ALA A 32 -6.37 10.25 -2.10
N VAL A 33 -6.17 9.08 -1.51
CA VAL A 33 -7.07 7.95 -1.77
C VAL A 33 -8.48 8.28 -1.28
N PRO A 34 -9.52 8.03 -2.09
CA PRO A 34 -10.90 8.23 -1.64
C PRO A 34 -11.25 7.31 -0.47
N ILE A 35 -12.26 7.72 0.29
CA ILE A 35 -12.77 6.90 1.38
C ILE A 35 -13.84 5.95 0.83
N TYR A 36 -13.53 4.66 0.78
CA TYR A 36 -14.43 3.64 0.26
C TYR A 36 -15.23 3.01 1.40
N GLN A 37 -16.41 3.57 1.66
CA GLN A 37 -17.30 3.04 2.70
C GLN A 37 -18.20 1.96 2.11
N THR A 38 -17.65 0.80 1.87
CA THR A 38 -18.40 -0.31 1.28
C THR A 38 -17.97 -1.64 1.89
N SER A 39 -18.89 -2.58 1.94
CA SER A 39 -18.60 -3.94 2.37
C SER A 39 -18.28 -4.86 1.19
N SER A 40 -18.87 -4.63 0.02
CA SER A 40 -18.74 -5.54 -1.11
C SER A 40 -18.47 -4.79 -2.41
N TYR A 41 -17.97 -5.53 -3.39
CA TYR A 41 -17.67 -5.02 -4.72
C TYR A 41 -18.40 -5.83 -5.76
N VAL A 42 -18.81 -5.17 -6.86
CA VAL A 42 -19.61 -5.77 -7.91
C VAL A 42 -18.71 -6.30 -9.01
N PHE A 43 -19.08 -7.44 -9.55
CA PHE A 43 -18.37 -8.04 -10.69
C PHE A 43 -19.20 -7.85 -11.96
N ARG A 44 -18.50 -7.73 -13.10
CA ARG A 44 -19.16 -7.52 -14.38
C ARG A 44 -19.91 -8.76 -14.87
N ASN A 45 -19.39 -9.94 -14.57
CA ASN A 45 -19.99 -11.23 -14.92
C ASN A 45 -19.35 -12.33 -14.07
N SER A 46 -19.80 -13.58 -14.29
CA SER A 46 -19.30 -14.74 -13.53
C SER A 46 -17.83 -15.03 -13.81
N ASP A 47 -17.38 -14.79 -15.04
CA ASP A 47 -15.98 -15.02 -15.41
C ASP A 47 -15.08 -14.01 -14.69
N HIS A 48 -15.51 -12.77 -14.59
CA HIS A 48 -14.79 -11.73 -13.84
C HIS A 48 -14.70 -12.11 -12.36
N ALA A 49 -15.80 -12.58 -11.79
CA ALA A 49 -15.82 -13.03 -10.40
C ALA A 49 -14.87 -14.21 -10.18
N ALA A 50 -14.91 -15.19 -11.07
CA ALA A 50 -14.04 -16.36 -10.98
C ALA A 50 -12.56 -15.97 -11.07
N ALA A 51 -12.20 -15.05 -11.96
CA ALA A 51 -10.84 -14.55 -12.08
C ALA A 51 -10.39 -13.84 -10.81
N ARG A 52 -11.29 -13.04 -10.21
CA ARG A 52 -10.98 -12.30 -8.99
C ARG A 52 -10.77 -13.24 -7.79
N PHE A 53 -11.65 -14.21 -7.62
CA PHE A 53 -11.53 -15.22 -6.56
C PHE A 53 -10.36 -16.17 -6.79
N GLY A 54 -10.05 -16.45 -8.03
CA GLY A 54 -8.89 -17.28 -8.40
C GLY A 54 -7.56 -16.56 -8.37
N LEU A 55 -7.57 -15.27 -8.03
CA LEU A 55 -6.37 -14.42 -7.93
C LEU A 55 -5.63 -14.23 -9.26
N THR A 56 -6.31 -14.47 -10.39
CA THR A 56 -5.75 -14.17 -11.71
C THR A 56 -6.01 -12.74 -12.13
N ASP A 57 -7.01 -12.09 -11.52
CA ASP A 57 -7.33 -10.68 -11.70
C ASP A 57 -7.21 -9.96 -10.36
N ALA A 58 -6.33 -9.00 -10.28
CA ALA A 58 -6.13 -8.22 -9.08
C ALA A 58 -7.30 -7.24 -8.88
N GLY A 59 -7.83 -7.20 -7.67
CA GLY A 59 -8.88 -6.26 -7.35
C GLY A 59 -9.60 -6.61 -6.07
N ASN A 60 -10.59 -5.81 -5.76
CA ASN A 60 -11.31 -5.92 -4.49
C ASN A 60 -12.51 -6.86 -4.62
N ILE A 61 -12.75 -7.63 -3.59
CA ILE A 61 -13.86 -8.59 -3.50
C ILE A 61 -14.82 -8.16 -2.40
N TYR A 62 -14.29 -7.94 -1.22
CA TYR A 62 -15.07 -7.63 -0.03
C TYR A 62 -14.22 -6.78 0.92
N GLY A 63 -14.83 -5.78 1.55
CA GLY A 63 -14.12 -4.80 2.36
C GLY A 63 -13.35 -5.37 3.54
N ARG A 64 -13.75 -6.54 4.05
CA ARG A 64 -13.02 -7.19 5.12
C ARG A 64 -11.68 -7.78 4.64
N LEU A 65 -11.61 -8.16 3.38
CA LEU A 65 -10.40 -8.73 2.77
C LEU A 65 -9.49 -7.63 2.22
N THR A 66 -10.07 -6.73 1.43
CA THR A 66 -9.32 -5.63 0.80
C THR A 66 -10.22 -4.40 0.67
N ASN A 67 -9.62 -3.24 0.85
CA ASN A 67 -10.29 -1.95 0.64
C ASN A 67 -9.22 -0.93 0.28
N PRO A 68 -9.37 -0.18 -0.82
CA PRO A 68 -8.32 0.75 -1.25
C PRO A 68 -7.92 1.78 -0.19
N THR A 69 -8.85 2.23 0.63
CA THR A 69 -8.55 3.16 1.72
C THR A 69 -7.70 2.51 2.80
N GLU A 70 -8.05 1.30 3.19
CA GLU A 70 -7.28 0.52 4.18
C GLU A 70 -5.92 0.10 3.63
N ASP A 71 -5.84 -0.21 2.33
CA ASP A 71 -4.60 -0.62 1.67
C ASP A 71 -3.53 0.45 1.78
N VAL A 72 -3.88 1.73 1.67
CA VAL A 72 -2.93 2.83 1.83
C VAL A 72 -2.34 2.83 3.24
N PHE A 73 -3.18 2.61 4.25
CA PHE A 73 -2.72 2.53 5.63
C PHE A 73 -1.76 1.35 5.82
N GLU A 74 -2.11 0.20 5.28
CA GLU A 74 -1.28 -1.00 5.38
C GLU A 74 0.08 -0.81 4.69
N ILE A 75 0.09 -0.22 3.50
CA ILE A 75 1.33 0.05 2.76
C ILE A 75 2.23 1.01 3.53
N ARG A 76 1.66 2.06 4.11
CA ARG A 76 2.41 3.02 4.92
C ARG A 76 3.00 2.37 6.16
N ARG A 77 2.23 1.50 6.79
CA ARG A 77 2.70 0.77 7.96
C ARG A 77 3.89 -0.13 7.62
N ILE A 78 3.81 -0.85 6.49
CA ILE A 78 4.91 -1.70 6.01
C ILE A 78 6.14 -0.85 5.71
N ALA A 79 5.98 0.27 5.03
CA ALA A 79 7.09 1.18 4.72
C ALA A 79 7.75 1.70 5.99
N TYR A 80 6.95 2.07 6.99
CA TYR A 80 7.47 2.51 8.28
C TYR A 80 8.27 1.42 8.97
N LEU A 81 7.72 0.21 9.03
CA LEU A 81 8.40 -0.93 9.67
C LEU A 81 9.71 -1.27 8.96
N CYS A 82 9.74 -1.20 7.64
CA CYS A 82 10.97 -1.43 6.89
C CYS A 82 12.03 -0.38 7.22
N ALA A 83 11.64 0.89 7.33
CA ALA A 83 12.56 1.97 7.69
C ALA A 83 13.11 1.77 9.10
N VAL A 84 12.26 1.34 10.04
CA VAL A 84 12.69 1.05 11.42
C VAL A 84 13.65 -0.13 11.43
N CYS A 85 13.35 -1.20 10.69
CA CYS A 85 14.22 -2.36 10.60
C CYS A 85 15.58 -2.02 10.02
N GLN A 86 15.63 -1.17 9.00
CA GLN A 86 16.89 -0.72 8.42
C GLN A 86 17.72 0.06 9.43
N ARG A 87 17.09 0.93 10.20
CA ARG A 87 17.80 1.68 11.25
C ARG A 87 18.35 0.74 12.32
N HIS A 88 17.61 -0.26 12.71
CA HIS A 88 18.07 -1.27 13.66
C HIS A 88 19.27 -2.04 13.11
N SER A 89 19.23 -2.45 11.85
CA SER A 89 20.34 -3.15 11.22
C SER A 89 21.60 -2.30 11.20
N GLN A 90 21.46 -1.01 10.88
CA GLN A 90 22.58 -0.08 10.88
C GLN A 90 23.18 0.10 12.28
N GLN A 91 22.33 0.14 13.31
CA GLN A 91 22.79 0.22 14.68
C GLN A 91 23.53 -1.04 15.13
N GLN A 92 23.09 -2.20 14.67
CA GLN A 92 23.76 -3.46 14.98
C GLN A 92 25.11 -3.59 14.30
N ASP A 93 25.28 -2.94 13.14
CA ASP A 93 26.54 -2.93 12.40
C ASP A 93 27.56 -1.99 13.03
N VAL A 94 27.17 -1.14 13.95
CA VAL A 94 28.08 -0.28 14.68
C VAL A 94 28.77 -1.12 15.76
N PRO A 95 30.12 -1.15 15.80
CA PRO A 95 30.81 -1.89 16.84
C PRO A 95 30.40 -1.37 18.23
N VAL A 96 29.93 -2.28 19.06
CA VAL A 96 29.64 -1.94 20.44
C VAL A 96 30.97 -1.94 21.18
N ASP A 97 31.42 -0.76 21.52
CA ASP A 97 32.57 -0.63 22.40
C ASP A 97 32.13 -1.04 23.80
N GLU A 98 32.56 -2.19 24.18
CA GLU A 98 32.33 -2.66 25.53
C GLU A 98 33.34 -2.04 26.49
#